data_5ce77a647793882547a19884a83921ea
#
_entry.id   5ce77a647793882547a19884a83921ea
#
_cell.length_a   1.000
_cell.length_b   1.000
_cell.length_c   1.000
_cell.angle_alpha   90.00
_cell.angle_beta   90.00
_cell.angle_gamma   90.00
#
_symmetry.space_group_name_H-M   'P 1'
#
loop_
_entity.id
_entity.type
_entity.pdbx_description
1 polymer ?
#
loop_
_entity_poly.entity_id
_entity_poly.type
_entity_poly.pdbx_seq_one_letter_code
_entity_poly.pdbx_strand_id
1 'polypeptide(L)'
;LPDDRVLEEYNAEHPDTPIDMEAFKRGETAIAGKDTEYNAPNTALVGETLTLTADSTDGKATDFKIGGAFYYDDYDNTLSEGIGRRKEINMVPDVIFVSEAGMERLTKEPIISAIGVDIKNFNDLERIDSELQAINSTLTTSEWQLKSSVNQKELYNQMNYSLSLLGNGAAILLIVIGLINFVNVMLTGVVARKNEFAIMESIGTTKKQ
;
A
#
# COMPACT_ATOMS: atom_id res chain seq x y z
N LEU A 1 -11.35 -11.73 8.85
CA LEU A 1 -12.37 -12.57 8.19
C LEU A 1 -12.42 -12.19 6.73
N PRO A 2 -12.24 -13.10 5.77
CA PRO A 2 -12.49 -12.79 4.37
C PRO A 2 -13.98 -12.45 4.19
N ASP A 3 -14.26 -11.43 3.40
CA ASP A 3 -15.62 -11.08 2.98
C ASP A 3 -16.19 -12.22 2.11
N ASP A 4 -17.50 -12.46 2.18
CA ASP A 4 -18.20 -13.43 1.32
C ASP A 4 -17.87 -13.20 -0.15
N ARG A 5 -17.75 -11.94 -0.58
CA ARG A 5 -17.36 -11.56 -1.94
C ARG A 5 -16.02 -12.14 -2.37
N VAL A 6 -15.01 -12.11 -1.48
CA VAL A 6 -13.68 -12.66 -1.77
C VAL A 6 -13.75 -14.18 -2.01
N LEU A 7 -14.55 -14.88 -1.19
CA LEU A 7 -14.72 -16.31 -1.34
C LEU A 7 -15.54 -16.67 -2.59
N GLU A 8 -16.54 -15.86 -2.95
CA GLU A 8 -17.32 -16.01 -4.19
C GLU A 8 -16.44 -15.81 -5.42
N GLU A 9 -15.60 -14.78 -5.43
CA GLU A 9 -14.64 -14.50 -6.51
C GLU A 9 -13.63 -15.63 -6.66
N TYR A 10 -13.04 -16.08 -5.55
CA TYR A 10 -12.15 -17.24 -5.55
C TYR A 10 -12.83 -18.48 -6.15
N ASN A 11 -14.06 -18.81 -5.71
CA ASN A 11 -14.80 -19.97 -6.19
C ASN A 11 -15.16 -19.85 -7.67
N ALA A 12 -15.41 -18.64 -8.18
CA ALA A 12 -15.66 -18.41 -9.60
C ALA A 12 -14.42 -18.68 -10.47
N GLU A 13 -13.23 -18.34 -9.95
CA GLU A 13 -11.95 -18.56 -10.64
C GLU A 13 -11.44 -20.01 -10.48
N HIS A 14 -11.83 -20.72 -9.41
CA HIS A 14 -11.36 -22.07 -9.08
C HIS A 14 -12.53 -23.07 -8.95
N PRO A 15 -13.29 -23.30 -10.03
CA PRO A 15 -14.48 -24.16 -9.97
C PRO A 15 -14.17 -25.64 -9.65
N ASP A 16 -12.94 -26.07 -9.92
CA ASP A 16 -12.50 -27.46 -9.65
C ASP A 16 -12.16 -27.72 -8.16
N THR A 17 -11.87 -26.65 -7.42
CA THR A 17 -11.48 -26.72 -5.99
C THR A 17 -12.16 -25.61 -5.17
N PRO A 18 -13.50 -25.54 -5.21
CA PRO A 18 -14.22 -24.48 -4.52
C PRO A 18 -14.11 -24.64 -2.99
N ILE A 19 -14.04 -23.50 -2.31
CA ILE A 19 -14.15 -23.44 -0.86
C ILE A 19 -15.62 -23.61 -0.48
N ASP A 20 -15.92 -24.54 0.43
CA ASP A 20 -17.26 -24.67 1.02
C ASP A 20 -17.53 -23.52 1.99
N MET A 21 -18.21 -22.50 1.49
CA MET A 21 -18.52 -21.28 2.24
C MET A 21 -19.40 -21.56 3.47
N GLU A 22 -20.31 -22.53 3.37
CA GLU A 22 -21.19 -22.88 4.47
C GLU A 22 -20.45 -23.60 5.60
N ALA A 23 -19.57 -24.55 5.26
CA ALA A 23 -18.70 -25.20 6.23
C ALA A 23 -17.74 -24.19 6.89
N PHE A 24 -17.22 -23.23 6.12
CA PHE A 24 -16.40 -22.16 6.63
C PHE A 24 -17.18 -21.28 7.62
N LYS A 25 -18.37 -20.80 7.25
CA LYS A 25 -19.22 -19.95 8.10
C LYS A 25 -19.61 -20.66 9.40
N ARG A 26 -19.82 -21.96 9.39
CA ARG A 26 -20.10 -22.75 10.60
C ARG A 26 -18.84 -23.00 11.47
N GLY A 27 -17.67 -22.55 11.02
CA GLY A 27 -16.42 -22.74 11.74
C GLY A 27 -15.87 -24.18 11.69
N GLU A 28 -16.30 -24.98 10.72
CA GLU A 28 -15.83 -26.36 10.54
C GLU A 28 -14.51 -26.42 9.80
N THR A 29 -14.29 -25.44 8.90
CA THR A 29 -13.08 -25.36 8.09
C THR A 29 -12.36 -24.02 8.31
N ALA A 30 -11.07 -24.01 8.01
CA ALA A 30 -10.23 -22.82 7.93
C ALA A 30 -9.64 -22.72 6.53
N ILE A 31 -9.14 -21.53 6.18
CA ILE A 31 -8.52 -21.25 4.89
C ILE A 31 -7.08 -20.83 5.13
N ALA A 32 -6.15 -21.43 4.39
CA ALA A 32 -4.74 -21.06 4.43
C ALA A 32 -4.48 -19.91 3.47
N GLY A 33 -3.93 -18.81 3.97
CA GLY A 33 -3.55 -17.64 3.20
C GLY A 33 -2.05 -17.45 3.09
N LYS A 34 -1.58 -16.93 1.96
CA LYS A 34 -0.21 -16.48 1.74
C LYS A 34 -0.17 -15.07 1.17
N ASP A 35 0.87 -14.34 1.52
CA ASP A 35 1.07 -12.90 1.21
C ASP A 35 1.81 -12.64 -0.10
N THR A 36 2.46 -13.60 -0.77
CA THR A 36 3.31 -13.26 -1.91
C THR A 36 3.34 -14.30 -3.03
N GLU A 37 3.50 -13.78 -4.27
CA GLU A 37 3.75 -14.53 -5.51
C GLU A 37 4.92 -15.52 -5.47
N TYR A 38 5.88 -15.34 -4.55
CA TYR A 38 7.09 -16.17 -4.50
C TYR A 38 6.90 -17.56 -3.92
N ASN A 39 5.77 -17.82 -3.26
CA ASN A 39 5.46 -19.13 -2.69
C ASN A 39 4.04 -19.51 -3.06
N ALA A 40 3.89 -20.49 -3.93
CA ALA A 40 2.58 -21.05 -4.27
C ALA A 40 1.74 -21.25 -3.01
N PRO A 41 0.41 -20.96 -3.07
CA PRO A 41 -0.48 -21.26 -1.95
C PRO A 41 -0.26 -22.71 -1.60
N ASN A 42 -0.16 -23.01 -0.30
CA ASN A 42 0.17 -24.37 0.10
C ASN A 42 -1.08 -25.26 -0.06
N THR A 43 -1.44 -25.50 -1.32
CA THR A 43 -2.57 -26.35 -1.70
C THR A 43 -2.42 -27.78 -1.18
N ALA A 44 -1.18 -28.19 -0.82
CA ALA A 44 -0.94 -29.47 -0.16
C ALA A 44 -1.59 -29.55 1.24
N LEU A 45 -1.92 -28.41 1.86
CA LEU A 45 -2.64 -28.38 3.14
C LEU A 45 -4.15 -28.56 2.99
N VAL A 46 -4.70 -28.38 1.80
CA VAL A 46 -6.15 -28.54 1.59
C VAL A 46 -6.57 -29.97 1.88
N GLY A 47 -7.50 -30.13 2.80
CA GLY A 47 -7.96 -31.42 3.30
C GLY A 47 -7.25 -31.91 4.57
N GLU A 48 -6.09 -31.35 4.90
CA GLU A 48 -5.37 -31.65 6.15
C GLU A 48 -6.04 -30.97 7.35
N THR A 49 -5.72 -31.45 8.54
CA THR A 49 -6.20 -30.89 9.81
C THR A 49 -5.06 -30.18 10.53
N LEU A 50 -5.27 -28.92 10.85
CA LEU A 50 -4.35 -28.12 11.66
C LEU A 50 -4.94 -27.85 13.03
N THR A 51 -4.12 -28.01 14.06
CA THR A 51 -4.48 -27.62 15.43
C THR A 51 -4.05 -26.16 15.64
N LEU A 52 -5.01 -25.30 15.86
CA LEU A 52 -4.79 -23.87 16.15
C LEU A 52 -5.01 -23.61 17.63
N THR A 53 -4.25 -22.66 18.18
CA THR A 53 -4.41 -22.18 19.57
C THR A 53 -4.35 -20.65 19.55
N ALA A 54 -5.35 -19.99 20.12
CA ALA A 54 -5.29 -18.55 20.30
C ALA A 54 -4.29 -18.19 21.41
N ASP A 55 -3.51 -17.14 21.17
CA ASP A 55 -2.63 -16.56 22.19
C ASP A 55 -3.44 -15.64 23.11
N SER A 56 -4.26 -16.26 23.95
CA SER A 56 -5.12 -15.62 24.95
C SER A 56 -5.16 -16.45 26.20
N THR A 57 -5.57 -15.84 27.33
CA THR A 57 -5.63 -16.50 28.66
C THR A 57 -6.56 -17.71 28.69
N ASP A 58 -7.57 -17.75 27.78
CA ASP A 58 -8.54 -18.82 27.63
C ASP A 58 -8.35 -19.63 26.31
N GLY A 59 -7.25 -19.38 25.60
CA GLY A 59 -6.95 -20.01 24.31
C GLY A 59 -6.99 -21.53 24.38
N LYS A 60 -7.80 -22.13 23.52
CA LYS A 60 -8.01 -23.57 23.45
C LYS A 60 -7.46 -24.14 22.16
N ALA A 61 -6.69 -25.21 22.28
CA ALA A 61 -6.27 -25.96 21.10
C ALA A 61 -7.49 -26.56 20.40
N THR A 62 -7.70 -26.21 19.16
CA THR A 62 -8.88 -26.59 18.36
C THR A 62 -8.44 -27.02 16.97
N ASP A 63 -8.97 -28.13 16.54
CA ASP A 63 -8.69 -28.68 15.22
C ASP A 63 -9.61 -28.07 14.15
N PHE A 64 -8.99 -27.66 13.04
CA PHE A 64 -9.65 -27.16 11.85
C PHE A 64 -9.17 -27.93 10.63
N LYS A 65 -10.12 -28.37 9.81
CA LYS A 65 -9.81 -28.88 8.49
C LYS A 65 -9.55 -27.72 7.55
N ILE A 66 -8.46 -27.76 6.76
CA ILE A 66 -8.19 -26.75 5.76
C ILE A 66 -9.09 -26.99 4.55
N GLY A 67 -10.04 -26.09 4.32
CA GLY A 67 -11.02 -26.15 3.25
C GLY A 67 -10.58 -25.48 1.94
N GLY A 68 -9.51 -24.70 1.98
CA GLY A 68 -8.98 -23.99 0.82
C GLY A 68 -7.68 -23.29 1.12
N ALA A 69 -7.00 -22.83 0.05
CA ALA A 69 -5.77 -22.07 0.17
C ALA A 69 -5.69 -21.04 -0.97
N PHE A 70 -5.39 -19.78 -0.68
CA PHE A 70 -5.28 -18.74 -1.68
C PHE A 70 -4.24 -17.67 -1.31
N TYR A 71 -3.89 -16.83 -2.29
CA TYR A 71 -3.17 -15.57 -2.05
C TYR A 71 -4.17 -14.49 -1.67
N TYR A 72 -4.04 -13.91 -0.50
CA TYR A 72 -4.97 -12.87 -0.06
C TYR A 72 -4.67 -11.49 -0.64
N ASP A 73 -3.46 -11.24 -1.14
CA ASP A 73 -3.11 -10.00 -1.84
C ASP A 73 -3.81 -9.87 -3.21
N ASP A 74 -4.21 -10.99 -3.82
CA ASP A 74 -4.89 -10.98 -5.11
C ASP A 74 -6.34 -10.50 -5.00
N TYR A 75 -6.98 -10.71 -3.85
CA TYR A 75 -8.42 -10.50 -3.67
C TYR A 75 -8.79 -9.28 -2.83
N ASP A 76 -7.93 -8.85 -1.91
CA ASP A 76 -8.21 -7.67 -1.08
C ASP A 76 -6.95 -7.09 -0.41
N ASN A 77 -6.54 -5.92 -0.87
CA ASN A 77 -5.45 -5.16 -0.25
C ASN A 77 -5.75 -4.76 1.19
N THR A 78 -7.02 -4.77 1.63
CA THR A 78 -7.39 -4.42 3.00
C THR A 78 -7.04 -5.52 4.00
N LEU A 79 -7.02 -6.78 3.55
CA LEU A 79 -6.61 -7.91 4.39
C LEU A 79 -5.10 -7.87 4.69
N SER A 80 -4.29 -7.42 3.75
CA SER A 80 -2.82 -7.36 3.91
C SER A 80 -2.35 -6.28 4.88
N GLU A 81 -3.10 -5.20 5.07
CA GLU A 81 -2.73 -4.10 5.95
C GLU A 81 -2.92 -4.40 7.44
N GLY A 82 -3.89 -5.27 7.79
CA GLY A 82 -4.18 -5.68 9.17
C GLY A 82 -3.25 -6.73 9.73
N ILE A 83 -2.53 -7.44 8.87
CA ILE A 83 -1.67 -8.55 9.23
C ILE A 83 -0.22 -8.09 9.14
N GLY A 84 0.41 -7.92 10.29
CA GLY A 84 1.82 -7.53 10.35
C GLY A 84 2.67 -8.46 9.48
N ARG A 85 3.33 -7.90 8.46
CA ARG A 85 4.20 -8.64 7.52
C ARG A 85 5.30 -9.36 8.27
N ARG A 86 5.11 -10.63 8.60
CA ARG A 86 6.19 -11.52 8.97
C ARG A 86 6.74 -12.19 7.72
N LYS A 87 7.86 -11.69 7.27
CA LYS A 87 8.63 -12.22 6.16
C LYS A 87 9.45 -13.42 6.66
N GLU A 88 8.83 -14.58 6.80
CA GLU A 88 9.56 -15.82 7.05
C GLU A 88 9.28 -16.82 5.93
N ILE A 89 10.36 -17.19 5.26
CA ILE A 89 10.44 -18.16 4.17
C ILE A 89 10.26 -19.55 4.77
N ASN A 90 9.04 -20.05 4.89
CA ASN A 90 8.81 -21.46 5.19
C ASN A 90 7.41 -21.93 4.76
N MET A 91 7.27 -23.23 4.54
CA MET A 91 6.08 -23.96 4.06
C MET A 91 4.83 -23.85 4.96
N VAL A 92 4.82 -22.95 5.91
CA VAL A 92 3.70 -22.69 6.81
C VAL A 92 2.89 -21.55 6.20
N PRO A 93 1.55 -21.63 6.18
CA PRO A 93 0.73 -20.51 5.75
C PRO A 93 1.03 -19.29 6.63
N ASP A 94 1.16 -18.11 6.00
CA ASP A 94 1.46 -16.87 6.74
C ASP A 94 0.28 -16.45 7.60
N VAL A 95 -0.94 -16.84 7.18
CA VAL A 95 -2.20 -16.54 7.84
C VAL A 95 -3.15 -17.71 7.75
N ILE A 96 -3.91 -17.92 8.78
CA ILE A 96 -5.06 -18.85 8.78
C ILE A 96 -6.32 -18.00 8.98
N PHE A 97 -7.22 -18.06 8.00
CA PHE A 97 -8.52 -17.43 8.12
C PHE A 97 -9.51 -18.41 8.75
N VAL A 98 -10.19 -17.97 9.77
CA VAL A 98 -11.32 -18.67 10.39
C VAL A 98 -12.54 -17.78 10.39
N SER A 99 -13.73 -18.34 10.36
CA SER A 99 -14.98 -17.59 10.52
C SER A 99 -15.14 -17.09 11.95
N GLU A 100 -16.13 -16.23 12.19
CA GLU A 100 -16.51 -15.80 13.54
C GLU A 100 -16.82 -17.01 14.43
N ALA A 101 -17.65 -17.96 13.95
CA ALA A 101 -17.93 -19.20 14.66
C ALA A 101 -16.66 -20.04 14.89
N GLY A 102 -15.70 -20.02 13.97
CA GLY A 102 -14.39 -20.64 14.15
C GLY A 102 -13.55 -19.96 15.24
N MET A 103 -13.59 -18.62 15.30
CA MET A 103 -12.90 -17.86 16.35
C MET A 103 -13.49 -18.13 17.74
N GLU A 104 -14.80 -18.23 17.88
CA GLU A 104 -15.48 -18.59 19.14
C GLU A 104 -15.08 -19.97 19.68
N ARG A 105 -14.66 -20.88 18.78
CA ARG A 105 -14.11 -22.18 19.17
C ARG A 105 -12.70 -22.09 19.76
N LEU A 106 -11.93 -21.07 19.34
CA LEU A 106 -10.55 -20.84 19.79
C LEU A 106 -10.49 -20.07 21.10
N THR A 107 -11.27 -19.00 21.23
CA THR A 107 -11.28 -18.10 22.40
C THR A 107 -12.63 -17.43 22.57
N LYS A 108 -12.98 -17.11 23.79
CA LYS A 108 -14.15 -16.29 24.12
C LYS A 108 -13.86 -14.79 24.12
N GLU A 109 -12.59 -14.43 24.13
CA GLU A 109 -12.12 -13.06 24.20
C GLU A 109 -11.24 -12.74 22.98
N PRO A 110 -11.81 -12.68 21.75
CA PRO A 110 -11.03 -12.37 20.57
C PRO A 110 -10.57 -10.91 20.61
N ILE A 111 -9.30 -10.68 20.27
CA ILE A 111 -8.74 -9.34 20.11
C ILE A 111 -9.01 -8.88 18.67
N ILE A 112 -9.75 -7.78 18.53
CA ILE A 112 -9.93 -7.13 17.23
C ILE A 112 -8.71 -6.26 16.96
N SER A 113 -7.88 -6.64 15.99
CA SER A 113 -6.66 -5.89 15.62
C SER A 113 -6.91 -4.87 14.51
N ALA A 114 -7.88 -5.11 13.63
CA ALA A 114 -8.24 -4.22 12.54
C ALA A 114 -9.72 -4.39 12.16
N ILE A 115 -10.33 -3.30 11.72
CA ILE A 115 -11.68 -3.28 11.13
C ILE A 115 -11.56 -2.58 9.78
N GLY A 116 -11.81 -3.31 8.69
CA GLY A 116 -11.93 -2.75 7.34
C GLY A 116 -13.35 -2.26 7.09
N VAL A 117 -13.49 -1.06 6.52
CA VAL A 117 -14.77 -0.50 6.09
C VAL A 117 -14.70 -0.22 4.60
N ASP A 118 -15.44 -0.99 3.81
CA ASP A 118 -15.54 -0.79 2.36
C ASP A 118 -16.70 0.16 2.03
N ILE A 119 -16.42 1.17 1.20
CA ILE A 119 -17.38 2.21 0.83
C ILE A 119 -17.84 1.98 -0.61
N LYS A 120 -19.09 1.55 -0.78
CA LYS A 120 -19.67 1.25 -2.10
C LYS A 120 -19.84 2.48 -3.01
N ASN A 121 -20.01 3.67 -2.42
CA ASN A 121 -20.22 4.90 -3.17
C ASN A 121 -19.20 5.96 -2.75
N PHE A 122 -18.30 6.31 -3.65
CA PHE A 122 -17.25 7.32 -3.42
C PHE A 122 -17.79 8.70 -3.00
N ASN A 123 -19.03 9.03 -3.35
CA ASN A 123 -19.64 10.30 -2.92
C ASN A 123 -19.90 10.37 -1.40
N ASP A 124 -19.96 9.23 -0.74
CA ASP A 124 -20.14 9.14 0.71
C ASP A 124 -18.81 9.13 1.49
N LEU A 125 -17.69 9.09 0.79
CA LEU A 125 -16.35 8.91 1.37
C LEU A 125 -16.04 9.95 2.47
N GLU A 126 -16.19 11.24 2.16
CA GLU A 126 -15.88 12.32 3.12
C GLU A 126 -16.82 12.32 4.33
N ARG A 127 -18.09 11.99 4.11
CA ARG A 127 -19.07 11.89 5.20
C ARG A 127 -18.73 10.74 6.14
N ILE A 128 -18.50 9.56 5.58
CA ILE A 128 -18.15 8.35 6.34
C ILE A 128 -16.82 8.55 7.07
N ASP A 129 -15.81 9.14 6.40
CA ASP A 129 -14.53 9.47 7.03
C ASP A 129 -14.72 10.38 8.25
N SER A 130 -15.55 11.43 8.13
CA SER A 130 -15.85 12.32 9.23
C SER A 130 -16.57 11.62 10.40
N GLU A 131 -17.49 10.72 10.11
CA GLU A 131 -18.18 9.91 11.12
C GLU A 131 -17.22 8.95 11.83
N LEU A 132 -16.33 8.29 11.08
CA LEU A 132 -15.32 7.41 11.66
C LEU A 132 -14.28 8.17 12.49
N GLN A 133 -13.88 9.37 12.08
CA GLN A 133 -13.01 10.24 12.87
C GLN A 133 -13.72 10.66 14.18
N ALA A 134 -14.99 10.98 14.14
CA ALA A 134 -15.76 11.29 15.33
C ALA A 134 -15.81 10.10 16.30
N ILE A 135 -16.04 8.89 15.81
CA ILE A 135 -16.01 7.66 16.62
C ILE A 135 -14.61 7.45 17.19
N ASN A 136 -13.57 7.54 16.36
CA ASN A 136 -12.18 7.35 16.79
C ASN A 136 -11.78 8.33 17.89
N SER A 137 -12.29 9.58 17.85
CA SER A 137 -12.03 10.59 18.89
C SER A 137 -12.67 10.27 20.24
N THR A 138 -13.68 9.41 20.26
CA THR A 138 -14.35 8.96 21.50
C THR A 138 -13.68 7.76 22.14
N LEU A 139 -12.81 7.06 21.39
CA LEU A 139 -12.06 5.92 21.90
C LEU A 139 -10.97 6.43 22.86
N THR A 140 -11.03 5.98 24.10
CA THR A 140 -10.14 6.43 25.17
C THR A 140 -8.74 5.83 25.10
N THR A 141 -8.51 4.86 24.21
CA THR A 141 -7.21 4.19 24.02
C THR A 141 -6.50 4.75 22.80
N SER A 142 -5.28 5.23 22.99
CA SER A 142 -4.39 5.70 21.91
C SER A 142 -3.89 4.58 20.97
N GLU A 143 -4.39 3.38 21.12
CA GLU A 143 -3.95 2.20 20.39
C GLU A 143 -4.63 2.05 19.03
N TRP A 144 -5.80 2.68 18.85
CA TRP A 144 -6.53 2.64 17.57
C TRP A 144 -6.07 3.75 16.63
N GLN A 145 -5.71 3.38 15.42
CA GLN A 145 -5.35 4.32 14.35
C GLN A 145 -6.36 4.21 13.22
N LEU A 146 -7.03 5.32 12.93
CA LEU A 146 -7.85 5.42 11.74
C LEU A 146 -6.98 5.72 10.52
N LYS A 147 -6.92 4.79 9.58
CA LYS A 147 -6.33 4.99 8.26
C LYS A 147 -7.45 5.16 7.26
N SER A 148 -7.59 6.32 6.67
CA SER A 148 -8.59 6.56 5.63
C SER A 148 -7.91 6.91 4.30
N SER A 149 -8.58 6.59 3.20
CA SER A 149 -8.13 6.98 1.87
C SER A 149 -8.14 8.51 1.67
N VAL A 150 -8.97 9.26 2.41
CA VAL A 150 -8.98 10.72 2.43
C VAL A 150 -7.67 11.25 2.99
N ASN A 151 -7.27 10.79 4.18
CA ASN A 151 -6.03 11.20 4.81
C ASN A 151 -4.79 10.79 4.00
N GLN A 152 -4.81 9.61 3.39
CA GLN A 152 -3.71 9.16 2.52
C GLN A 152 -3.60 10.03 1.27
N LYS A 153 -4.70 10.43 0.66
CA LYS A 153 -4.71 11.33 -0.48
C LYS A 153 -4.16 12.71 -0.13
N GLU A 154 -4.49 13.25 1.04
CA GLU A 154 -3.91 14.51 1.52
C GLU A 154 -2.39 14.41 1.72
N LEU A 155 -1.92 13.37 2.38
CA LEU A 155 -0.48 13.12 2.56
C LEU A 155 0.25 12.98 1.22
N TYR A 156 -0.33 12.25 0.28
CA TYR A 156 0.21 12.12 -1.08
C TYR A 156 0.29 13.46 -1.81
N ASN A 157 -0.75 14.28 -1.73
CA ASN A 157 -0.76 15.61 -2.31
C ASN A 157 0.29 16.54 -1.67
N GLN A 158 0.46 16.50 -0.35
CA GLN A 158 1.49 17.27 0.35
C GLN A 158 2.91 16.82 -0.05
N MET A 159 3.14 15.50 -0.17
CA MET A 159 4.42 14.98 -0.67
C MET A 159 4.70 15.44 -2.10
N ASN A 160 3.73 15.31 -3.00
CA ASN A 160 3.89 15.75 -4.38
C ASN A 160 4.13 17.25 -4.50
N TYR A 161 3.45 18.08 -3.70
CA TYR A 161 3.70 19.51 -3.65
C TYR A 161 5.13 19.82 -3.19
N SER A 162 5.60 19.16 -2.14
CA SER A 162 6.97 19.34 -1.63
C SER A 162 8.03 18.92 -2.66
N LEU A 163 7.84 17.79 -3.33
CA LEU A 163 8.73 17.33 -4.40
C LEU A 163 8.73 18.28 -5.60
N SER A 164 7.55 18.78 -6.00
CA SER A 164 7.42 19.79 -7.06
C SER A 164 8.13 21.08 -6.71
N LEU A 165 8.03 21.55 -5.46
CA LEU A 165 8.70 22.75 -5.00
C LEU A 165 10.23 22.60 -5.07
N LEU A 166 10.76 21.46 -4.62
CA LEU A 166 12.19 21.16 -4.70
C LEU A 166 12.67 21.04 -6.16
N GLY A 167 11.92 20.34 -7.01
CA GLY A 167 12.27 20.17 -8.41
C GLY A 167 12.25 21.50 -9.18
N ASN A 168 11.22 22.31 -8.98
CA ASN A 168 11.10 23.62 -9.61
C ASN A 168 12.19 24.59 -9.10
N GLY A 169 12.49 24.56 -7.79
CA GLY A 169 13.58 25.34 -7.22
C GLY A 169 14.94 24.98 -7.83
N ALA A 170 15.25 23.70 -7.96
CA ALA A 170 16.47 23.24 -8.62
C ALA A 170 16.53 23.65 -10.10
N ALA A 171 15.42 23.54 -10.82
CA ALA A 171 15.34 23.95 -12.21
C ALA A 171 15.64 25.46 -12.39
N ILE A 172 15.06 26.31 -11.55
CA ILE A 172 15.34 27.76 -11.56
C ILE A 172 16.83 28.06 -11.31
N LEU A 173 17.43 27.37 -10.33
CA LEU A 173 18.86 27.52 -10.05
C LEU A 173 19.72 27.14 -11.26
N LEU A 174 19.41 26.05 -11.94
CA LEU A 174 20.10 25.60 -13.15
C LEU A 174 19.98 26.64 -14.28
N ILE A 175 18.78 27.20 -14.47
CA ILE A 175 18.56 28.26 -15.46
C ILE A 175 19.42 29.47 -15.14
N VAL A 176 19.47 29.91 -13.89
CA VAL A 176 20.29 31.07 -13.48
C VAL A 176 21.80 30.81 -13.73
N ILE A 177 22.28 29.61 -13.34
CA ILE A 177 23.67 29.19 -13.60
C ILE A 177 23.98 29.18 -15.10
N GLY A 178 23.05 28.63 -15.90
CA GLY A 178 23.18 28.61 -17.35
C GLY A 178 23.24 29.99 -17.97
N LEU A 179 22.42 30.94 -17.52
CA LEU A 179 22.44 32.33 -17.95
C LEU A 179 23.76 33.03 -17.59
N ILE A 180 24.27 32.84 -16.36
CA ILE A 180 25.54 33.38 -15.94
C ILE A 180 26.68 32.85 -16.82
N ASN A 181 26.72 31.57 -17.07
CA ASN A 181 27.71 30.94 -17.94
C ASN A 181 27.62 31.46 -19.37
N PHE A 182 26.41 31.61 -19.89
CA PHE A 182 26.19 32.20 -21.21
C PHE A 182 26.71 33.60 -21.33
N VAL A 183 26.40 34.46 -20.35
CA VAL A 183 26.91 35.85 -20.30
C VAL A 183 28.44 35.86 -20.22
N ASN A 184 29.06 35.02 -19.40
CA ASN A 184 30.51 34.95 -19.29
C ASN A 184 31.17 34.56 -20.61
N VAL A 185 30.63 33.57 -21.33
CA VAL A 185 31.10 33.16 -22.65
C VAL A 185 30.99 34.29 -23.68
N MET A 186 29.86 34.98 -23.68
CA MET A 186 29.62 36.15 -24.55
C MET A 186 30.59 37.26 -24.28
N LEU A 187 30.76 37.65 -23.01
CA LEU A 187 31.73 38.71 -22.60
C LEU A 187 33.16 38.37 -22.98
N THR A 188 33.57 37.10 -22.72
CA THR A 188 34.91 36.62 -23.07
C THR A 188 35.13 36.67 -24.58
N GLY A 189 34.13 36.25 -25.37
CA GLY A 189 34.18 36.31 -26.84
C GLY A 189 34.32 37.76 -27.37
N VAL A 190 33.58 38.71 -26.78
CA VAL A 190 33.66 40.14 -27.16
C VAL A 190 35.02 40.71 -26.77
N VAL A 191 35.49 40.43 -25.54
CA VAL A 191 36.81 40.95 -25.07
C VAL A 191 37.95 40.37 -25.91
N ALA A 192 37.94 39.09 -26.23
CA ALA A 192 38.96 38.48 -27.07
C ALA A 192 39.03 39.09 -28.47
N ARG A 193 37.90 39.48 -29.04
CA ARG A 193 37.87 40.14 -30.37
C ARG A 193 38.07 41.64 -30.37
N LYS A 194 38.16 42.26 -29.19
CA LYS A 194 38.35 43.71 -29.08
C LYS A 194 39.64 44.19 -29.79
N ASN A 195 40.70 43.41 -29.70
CA ASN A 195 41.98 43.76 -30.37
C ASN A 195 41.85 43.56 -31.92
N GLU A 196 41.10 42.59 -32.37
CA GLU A 196 40.86 42.41 -33.81
C GLU A 196 40.03 43.57 -34.38
N PHE A 197 39.02 44.05 -33.66
CA PHE A 197 38.24 45.22 -34.05
C PHE A 197 39.08 46.48 -34.04
N ALA A 198 39.97 46.68 -33.08
CA ALA A 198 40.88 47.83 -33.02
C ALA A 198 41.85 47.85 -34.21
N ILE A 199 42.37 46.67 -34.63
CA ILE A 199 43.22 46.51 -35.81
C ILE A 199 42.40 46.85 -37.08
N MET A 200 41.18 46.36 -37.22
CA MET A 200 40.31 46.64 -38.38
C MET A 200 39.94 48.13 -38.45
N GLU A 201 39.69 48.79 -37.36
CA GLU A 201 39.47 50.24 -37.29
C GLU A 201 40.70 51.04 -37.70
N SER A 202 41.91 50.58 -37.32
CA SER A 202 43.17 51.21 -37.69
C SER A 202 43.51 51.11 -39.20
N ILE A 203 42.97 50.06 -39.89
CA ILE A 203 43.13 49.87 -41.36
C ILE A 203 42.05 50.58 -42.17
N GLY A 204 41.18 51.39 -41.51
CA GLY A 204 40.22 52.27 -42.18
C GLY A 204 38.82 51.64 -42.42
N THR A 205 38.49 50.50 -41.81
CA THR A 205 37.13 50.00 -41.84
C THR A 205 36.19 50.85 -40.97
N THR A 206 35.17 51.43 -41.57
CA THR A 206 34.23 52.31 -40.82
C THR A 206 33.19 51.47 -40.08
N LYS A 207 32.66 52.00 -38.96
CA LYS A 207 31.64 51.37 -38.11
C LYS A 207 30.32 51.02 -38.82
N LYS A 208 30.21 51.25 -40.11
CA LYS A 208 29.01 51.03 -40.94
C LYS A 208 29.16 49.91 -41.99
N GLN A 209 30.22 49.16 -41.97
CA GLN A 209 30.37 47.98 -42.84
C GLN A 209 30.20 46.67 -42.07
#